data_42dfa98213d373268db67fd56a6d74ef
#
_entry.id   42dfa98213d373268db67fd56a6d74ef
#
_cell.length_a   1.000
_cell.length_b   1.000
_cell.length_c   1.000
_cell.angle_alpha   90.00
_cell.angle_beta   90.00
_cell.angle_gamma   90.00
#
_symmetry.space_group_name_H-M   'P 1'
#
loop_
_entity.id
_entity.type
_entity.pdbx_description
1 polymer ?
#
loop_
_entity_poly.entity_id
_entity_poly.type
_entity_poly.pdbx_seq_one_letter_code
_entity_poly.pdbx_strand_id
1 'polypeptide(L)'
;MKEEGRDIILVLDDDEAVRESLKFSLELEGFAVRVCADGGELLAHPDLDRASCLVLDYRMPAMDGFEVLAHLSARGAGVPVILITSDASSALRHRAAGVGVLQVLEKPLSDSALLENIRTALGHA
;
A
#
# COMPACT_ATOMS: atom_id res chain seq x y z
N MET A 1 13.23 17.81 -11.16
CA MET A 1 12.19 16.84 -11.50
C MET A 1 10.92 17.16 -10.75
N LYS A 2 9.79 16.93 -11.39
CA LYS A 2 8.51 17.29 -10.78
C LYS A 2 8.23 16.52 -9.50
N GLU A 3 8.77 15.34 -9.39
CA GLU A 3 8.49 14.47 -8.24
C GLU A 3 9.54 14.55 -7.15
N GLU A 4 10.56 15.33 -7.36
CA GLU A 4 11.57 15.50 -6.31
C GLU A 4 10.92 16.14 -5.09
N GLY A 5 11.18 15.57 -3.94
CA GLY A 5 10.60 16.04 -2.69
C GLY A 5 9.20 15.53 -2.41
N ARG A 6 8.56 14.85 -3.35
CA ARG A 6 7.27 14.23 -3.13
C ARG A 6 7.45 12.81 -2.63
N ASP A 7 6.59 12.43 -1.69
CA ASP A 7 6.52 11.05 -1.27
C ASP A 7 5.87 10.20 -2.36
N ILE A 8 6.45 9.05 -2.62
CA ILE A 8 5.92 8.11 -3.62
C ILE A 8 5.10 7.05 -2.90
N ILE A 9 3.85 6.93 -3.29
CA ILE A 9 2.94 5.93 -2.76
C ILE A 9 2.72 4.87 -3.84
N LEU A 10 3.03 3.61 -3.53
CA LEU A 10 2.72 2.51 -4.42
C LEU A 10 1.41 1.89 -3.97
N VAL A 11 0.48 1.73 -4.90
CA VAL A 11 -0.83 1.15 -4.64
C VAL A 11 -0.95 -0.15 -5.41
N LEU A 12 -1.22 -1.24 -4.70
CA LEU A 12 -1.45 -2.55 -5.32
C LEU A 12 -2.87 -2.99 -5.05
N ASP A 13 -3.67 -3.09 -6.09
CA ASP A 13 -5.04 -3.57 -6.02
C ASP A 13 -5.39 -4.15 -7.38
N ASP A 14 -6.03 -5.31 -7.42
CA ASP A 14 -6.38 -5.94 -8.69
C ASP A 14 -7.62 -5.33 -9.35
N ASP A 15 -8.33 -4.46 -8.66
CA ASP A 15 -9.51 -3.76 -9.19
C ASP A 15 -9.08 -2.43 -9.79
N GLU A 16 -9.25 -2.28 -11.10
CA GLU A 16 -8.84 -1.07 -11.80
C GLU A 16 -9.56 0.17 -11.29
N ALA A 17 -10.85 0.06 -10.99
CA ALA A 17 -11.61 1.22 -10.50
C ALA A 17 -11.07 1.68 -9.15
N VAL A 18 -10.69 0.76 -8.28
CA VAL A 18 -10.10 1.10 -6.98
C VAL A 18 -8.75 1.76 -7.19
N ARG A 19 -7.90 1.20 -8.06
CA ARG A 19 -6.60 1.79 -8.35
C ARG A 19 -6.71 3.23 -8.82
N GLU A 20 -7.60 3.47 -9.77
CA GLU A 20 -7.75 4.81 -10.35
C GLU A 20 -8.32 5.79 -9.34
N SER A 21 -9.27 5.34 -8.53
CA SER A 21 -9.84 6.18 -7.48
C SER A 21 -8.80 6.58 -6.44
N LEU A 22 -8.00 5.63 -5.98
CA LEU A 22 -6.97 5.91 -5.00
C LEU A 22 -5.88 6.82 -5.57
N LYS A 23 -5.49 6.57 -6.83
CA LYS A 23 -4.50 7.41 -7.48
C LYS A 23 -4.98 8.85 -7.54
N PHE A 24 -6.23 9.06 -7.98
CA PHE A 24 -6.81 10.39 -8.08
C PHE A 24 -6.82 11.10 -6.72
N SER A 25 -7.36 10.44 -5.71
CA SER A 25 -7.47 11.02 -4.36
C SER A 25 -6.12 11.39 -3.78
N LEU A 26 -5.15 10.51 -3.92
CA LEU A 26 -3.83 10.73 -3.31
C LEU A 26 -3.03 11.77 -4.07
N GLU A 27 -3.18 11.82 -5.40
CA GLU A 27 -2.51 12.86 -6.18
C GLU A 27 -3.03 14.25 -5.87
N LEU A 28 -4.32 14.35 -5.56
CA LEU A 28 -4.89 15.63 -5.11
C LEU A 28 -4.24 16.12 -3.83
N GLU A 29 -3.74 15.22 -3.00
CA GLU A 29 -3.08 15.58 -1.75
C GLU A 29 -1.57 15.83 -1.92
N GLY A 30 -1.08 15.77 -3.14
CA GLY A 30 0.31 16.10 -3.43
C GLY A 30 1.28 14.93 -3.50
N PHE A 31 0.80 13.70 -3.36
CA PHE A 31 1.68 12.54 -3.47
C PHE A 31 1.95 12.17 -4.91
N ALA A 32 3.11 11.55 -5.15
CA ALA A 32 3.39 10.89 -6.43
C ALA A 32 2.89 9.45 -6.29
N VAL A 33 1.96 9.03 -7.15
CA VAL A 33 1.30 7.73 -7.00
C VAL A 33 1.64 6.82 -8.16
N ARG A 34 2.00 5.58 -7.85
CA ARG A 34 2.22 4.53 -8.84
C ARG A 34 1.26 3.39 -8.52
N VAL A 35 0.60 2.85 -9.54
CA VAL A 35 -0.37 1.77 -9.33
C VAL A 35 0.11 0.49 -9.97
N CYS A 36 -0.19 -0.63 -9.32
CA CYS A 36 0.17 -1.96 -9.78
C CYS A 36 -1.07 -2.85 -9.71
N ALA A 37 -1.21 -3.76 -10.66
CA ALA A 37 -2.36 -4.64 -10.74
C ALA A 37 -2.14 -5.99 -10.05
N ASP A 38 -0.88 -6.40 -9.86
CA ASP A 38 -0.58 -7.67 -9.22
C ASP A 38 0.77 -7.60 -8.51
N GLY A 39 1.04 -8.63 -7.69
CA GLY A 39 2.25 -8.66 -6.88
C GLY A 39 3.53 -8.70 -7.69
N GLY A 40 3.51 -9.38 -8.83
CA GLY A 40 4.69 -9.43 -9.70
C GLY A 40 5.05 -8.05 -10.23
N GLU A 41 4.05 -7.28 -10.63
CA GLU A 41 4.25 -5.93 -11.11
C GLU A 41 4.83 -5.05 -10.01
N LEU A 42 4.32 -5.17 -8.79
CA LEU A 42 4.84 -4.40 -7.66
C LEU A 42 6.30 -4.75 -7.38
N LEU A 43 6.61 -6.05 -7.31
CA LEU A 43 7.95 -6.49 -6.94
C LEU A 43 8.99 -6.14 -8.00
N ALA A 44 8.55 -5.95 -9.24
CA ALA A 44 9.43 -5.53 -10.34
C ALA A 44 9.41 -4.02 -10.59
N HIS A 45 8.65 -3.28 -9.81
CA HIS A 45 8.48 -1.85 -10.09
C HIS A 45 9.76 -1.08 -9.82
N PRO A 46 10.18 -0.22 -10.77
CA PRO A 46 11.44 0.51 -10.62
C PRO A 46 11.45 1.50 -9.45
N ASP A 47 10.28 1.94 -8.98
CA ASP A 47 10.19 2.88 -7.88
C ASP A 47 9.99 2.22 -6.52
N LEU A 48 10.01 0.89 -6.46
CA LEU A 48 9.76 0.18 -5.20
C LEU A 48 10.72 0.61 -4.10
N ASP A 49 12.01 0.72 -4.43
CA ASP A 49 13.03 1.08 -3.43
C ASP A 49 12.93 2.54 -3.00
N ARG A 50 12.23 3.37 -3.78
CA ARG A 50 12.05 4.78 -3.47
C ARG A 50 10.69 5.07 -2.83
N ALA A 51 9.83 4.07 -2.73
CA ALA A 51 8.48 4.27 -2.20
C ALA A 51 8.53 4.64 -0.73
N SER A 52 7.72 5.61 -0.36
CA SER A 52 7.60 6.06 1.01
C SER A 52 6.56 5.25 1.78
N CYS A 53 5.60 4.66 1.06
CA CYS A 53 4.54 3.85 1.67
C CYS A 53 3.91 2.96 0.60
N LEU A 54 3.50 1.76 1.01
CA LEU A 54 2.73 0.86 0.15
C LEU A 54 1.31 0.76 0.67
N VAL A 55 0.34 0.82 -0.24
CA VAL A 55 -1.06 0.49 0.05
C VAL A 55 -1.34 -0.81 -0.69
N LEU A 56 -1.60 -1.87 0.04
CA LEU A 56 -1.55 -3.23 -0.46
C LEU A 56 -2.85 -3.95 -0.20
N ASP A 57 -3.52 -4.39 -1.28
CA ASP A 57 -4.73 -5.20 -1.16
C ASP A 57 -4.35 -6.61 -0.72
N TYR A 58 -5.09 -7.15 0.25
CA TYR A 58 -4.82 -8.49 0.75
C TYR A 58 -5.24 -9.57 -0.25
N ARG A 59 -6.46 -9.47 -0.76
CA ARG A 59 -7.01 -10.53 -1.61
C ARG A 59 -6.79 -10.24 -3.09
N MET A 60 -5.91 -11.02 -3.69
CA MET A 60 -5.61 -10.92 -5.11
C MET A 60 -5.39 -12.32 -5.67
N PRO A 61 -5.72 -12.55 -6.95
CA PRO A 61 -5.41 -13.83 -7.60
C PRO A 61 -3.90 -14.04 -7.61
N ALA A 62 -3.47 -15.26 -7.62
CA ALA A 62 -2.08 -15.70 -7.75
C ALA A 62 -1.19 -15.41 -6.55
N MET A 63 -1.20 -14.19 -6.02
CA MET A 63 -0.32 -13.83 -4.89
C MET A 63 -1.07 -12.89 -3.96
N ASP A 64 -1.32 -13.31 -2.72
CA ASP A 64 -2.02 -12.45 -1.77
C ASP A 64 -1.06 -11.48 -1.09
N GLY A 65 -1.63 -10.59 -0.26
CA GLY A 65 -0.84 -9.55 0.39
C GLY A 65 0.27 -10.09 1.29
N PHE A 66 0.04 -11.19 2.00
CA PHE A 66 1.09 -11.75 2.86
C PHE A 66 2.22 -12.36 2.05
N GLU A 67 1.92 -12.92 0.89
CA GLU A 67 2.97 -13.43 0.00
C GLU A 67 3.84 -12.29 -0.54
N VAL A 68 3.21 -11.17 -0.92
CA VAL A 68 3.96 -9.98 -1.33
C VAL A 68 4.85 -9.50 -0.20
N LEU A 69 4.31 -9.45 1.03
CA LEU A 69 5.07 -9.02 2.20
C LEU A 69 6.27 -9.92 2.46
N ALA A 70 6.11 -11.23 2.27
CA ALA A 70 7.22 -12.17 2.44
C ALA A 70 8.34 -11.89 1.45
N HIS A 71 8.00 -11.60 0.19
CA HIS A 71 9.00 -11.23 -0.82
C HIS A 71 9.71 -9.92 -0.46
N LEU A 72 8.96 -8.93 0.03
CA LEU A 72 9.55 -7.66 0.42
C LEU A 72 10.51 -7.84 1.60
N SER A 73 10.11 -8.65 2.58
CA SER A 73 10.96 -8.94 3.73
C SER A 73 12.25 -9.63 3.31
N ALA A 74 12.16 -10.58 2.37
CA ALA A 74 13.32 -11.31 1.88
C ALA A 74 14.32 -10.39 1.17
N ARG A 75 13.85 -9.28 0.62
CA ARG A 75 14.72 -8.28 -0.02
C ARG A 75 15.29 -7.27 0.97
N GLY A 76 14.85 -7.30 2.21
CA GLY A 76 15.21 -6.27 3.18
C GLY A 76 14.54 -4.93 2.92
N ALA A 77 13.41 -4.93 2.20
CA ALA A 77 12.67 -3.69 1.95
C ALA A 77 11.96 -3.25 3.21
N GLY A 78 12.30 -2.08 3.73
CA GLY A 78 11.74 -1.55 4.97
C GLY A 78 10.65 -0.53 4.78
N VAL A 79 9.95 -0.57 3.66
CA VAL A 79 8.91 0.40 3.35
C VAL A 79 7.68 0.16 4.24
N PRO A 80 7.08 1.23 4.79
CA PRO A 80 5.85 1.09 5.57
C PRO A 80 4.70 0.57 4.72
N VAL A 81 3.90 -0.35 5.28
CA VAL A 81 2.80 -0.98 4.54
C VAL A 81 1.48 -0.78 5.26
N ILE A 82 0.49 -0.35 4.52
CA ILE A 82 -0.91 -0.32 4.93
C ILE A 82 -1.62 -1.40 4.13
N LEU A 83 -2.23 -2.36 4.82
CA LEU A 83 -2.95 -3.46 4.19
C LEU A 83 -4.43 -3.12 4.12
N ILE A 84 -5.05 -3.34 2.97
CA ILE A 84 -6.49 -3.12 2.81
C ILE A 84 -7.17 -4.44 2.48
N THR A 85 -8.37 -4.64 3.02
CA THR A 85 -9.12 -5.88 2.83
C THR A 85 -10.61 -5.64 3.05
N SER A 86 -11.44 -6.44 2.41
CA SER A 86 -12.88 -6.38 2.64
C SER A 86 -13.31 -7.19 3.87
N ASP A 87 -12.38 -7.94 4.48
CA ASP A 87 -12.69 -8.79 5.64
C ASP A 87 -11.54 -8.72 6.63
N ALA A 88 -11.58 -7.69 7.47
CA ALA A 88 -10.52 -7.43 8.45
C ALA A 88 -10.81 -8.14 9.77
N SER A 89 -10.65 -9.46 9.78
CA SER A 89 -10.83 -10.26 11.00
C SER A 89 -9.72 -9.94 12.01
N SER A 90 -9.98 -10.27 13.29
CA SER A 90 -8.95 -10.09 14.31
C SER A 90 -7.75 -10.99 14.05
N ALA A 91 -7.97 -12.18 13.51
CA ALA A 91 -6.87 -13.08 13.15
C ALA A 91 -5.99 -12.46 12.06
N LEU A 92 -6.59 -11.85 11.04
CA LEU A 92 -5.84 -11.19 9.98
C LEU A 92 -5.07 -10.00 10.54
N ARG A 93 -5.70 -9.19 11.38
CA ARG A 93 -5.03 -8.03 11.99
C ARG A 93 -3.85 -8.46 12.86
N HIS A 94 -4.02 -9.53 13.62
CA HIS A 94 -2.95 -10.05 14.45
C HIS A 94 -1.78 -10.53 13.60
N ARG A 95 -2.07 -11.26 12.54
CA ARG A 95 -1.04 -11.76 11.61
C ARG A 95 -0.32 -10.60 10.93
N ALA A 96 -1.06 -9.60 10.50
CA ALA A 96 -0.48 -8.42 9.84
C ALA A 96 0.48 -7.68 10.76
N ALA A 97 0.09 -7.49 12.02
CA ALA A 97 0.97 -6.84 12.99
C ALA A 97 2.25 -7.64 13.19
N GLY A 98 2.14 -8.97 13.19
CA GLY A 98 3.29 -9.85 13.38
C GLY A 98 4.30 -9.81 12.24
N VAL A 99 3.91 -9.35 11.06
CA VAL A 99 4.82 -9.22 9.92
C VAL A 99 5.14 -7.76 9.59
N GLY A 100 4.84 -6.85 10.51
CA GLY A 100 5.28 -5.46 10.38
C GLY A 100 4.36 -4.53 9.59
N VAL A 101 3.12 -4.94 9.33
CA VAL A 101 2.13 -4.05 8.72
C VAL A 101 1.76 -2.97 9.72
N LEU A 102 1.78 -1.71 9.29
CA LEU A 102 1.49 -0.60 10.18
C LEU A 102 0.01 -0.52 10.54
N GLN A 103 -0.86 -0.77 9.55
CA GLN A 103 -2.30 -0.64 9.77
C GLN A 103 -3.05 -1.52 8.78
N VAL A 104 -4.18 -2.05 9.23
CA VAL A 104 -5.11 -2.78 8.36
C VAL A 104 -6.39 -1.95 8.27
N LEU A 105 -6.81 -1.63 7.06
CA LEU A 105 -8.03 -0.86 6.81
C LEU A 105 -9.03 -1.73 6.08
N GLU A 106 -10.28 -1.64 6.49
CA GLU A 106 -11.35 -2.44 5.90
C GLU A 106 -12.06 -1.66 4.80
N LYS A 107 -12.30 -2.32 3.66
CA LYS A 107 -13.07 -1.74 2.57
C LYS A 107 -14.56 -1.73 2.96
N PRO A 108 -15.34 -0.73 2.53
CA PRO A 108 -14.95 0.39 1.68
C PRO A 108 -14.12 1.43 2.43
N LEU A 109 -13.09 1.94 1.76
CA LEU A 109 -12.18 2.91 2.38
C LEU A 109 -12.80 4.29 2.40
N SER A 110 -12.67 5.01 3.52
CA SER A 110 -12.91 6.43 3.50
C SER A 110 -11.59 7.10 3.10
N ASP A 111 -11.68 8.13 2.26
CA ASP A 111 -10.49 8.84 1.79
C ASP A 111 -9.70 9.41 2.96
N SER A 112 -10.40 9.96 3.96
CA SER A 112 -9.74 10.57 5.10
C SER A 112 -8.99 9.54 5.96
N ALA A 113 -9.55 8.34 6.15
CA ALA A 113 -8.90 7.32 6.96
C ALA A 113 -7.61 6.85 6.29
N LEU A 114 -7.64 6.62 4.99
CA LEU A 114 -6.44 6.20 4.27
C LEU A 114 -5.38 7.30 4.30
N LEU A 115 -5.78 8.53 4.04
CA LEU A 115 -4.85 9.66 4.02
C LEU A 115 -4.19 9.85 5.38
N GLU A 116 -4.96 9.79 6.47
CA GLU A 116 -4.40 9.91 7.81
C GLU A 116 -3.38 8.82 8.10
N ASN A 117 -3.68 7.59 7.70
CA ASN A 117 -2.77 6.48 7.94
C ASN A 117 -1.50 6.61 7.12
N ILE A 118 -1.61 7.09 5.88
CA ILE A 118 -0.42 7.34 5.07
C ILE A 118 0.43 8.42 5.72
N ARG A 119 -0.17 9.51 6.15
CA ARG A 119 0.58 10.60 6.79
C ARG A 119 1.27 10.14 8.07
N THR A 120 0.61 9.31 8.86
CA THR A 120 1.22 8.72 10.03
C THR A 120 2.42 7.85 9.64
N ALA A 121 2.28 7.05 8.61
CA ALA A 121 3.37 6.19 8.12
C ALA A 121 4.57 7.01 7.67
N LEU A 122 4.34 8.19 7.13
CA LEU A 122 5.39 9.08 6.64
C LEU A 122 5.98 9.98 7.74
N GLY A 123 5.45 9.91 8.94
CA GLY A 123 5.90 10.77 10.03
C GLY A 123 5.32 12.18 9.98
N HIS A 124 4.25 12.41 9.23
CA HIS A 124 3.58 13.71 9.14
C HIS A 124 2.46 13.84 10.16
N ALA A 125 2.69 13.44 11.35
CA ALA A 125 1.67 13.35 12.40
C ALA A 125 0.90 14.65 12.65
#